data_b8fcf4bb5a7807e56833509129816a48
#
_entry.id   b8fcf4bb5a7807e56833509129816a48
#
_cell.length_a   1.000
_cell.length_b   1.000
_cell.length_c   1.000
_cell.angle_alpha   90.00
_cell.angle_beta   90.00
_cell.angle_gamma   90.00
#
_symmetry.space_group_name_H-M   'P 1'
#
loop_
_entity.id
_entity.type
_entity.pdbx_description
1 polymer ?
#
loop_
_entity_poly.entity_id
_entity_poly.type
_entity_poly.pdbx_seq_one_letter_code
_entity_poly.pdbx_strand_id
1 'polypeptide(L)'
;MERKKSYGLLIAGAILLIAGICLAVFTYNTSYQDSTATGTALKEIKSQIAALEEGTSTGDLDALKAQQSLLSAEKLKQERPYSYSLALVFLSALLTLKGIYNALHGVHRAAKPDVVRLAMAGLMAALCYIGFAFIKIDLPVGSAAFHFGNVFCVLAALLLGGYWGGLAGAIGMTIGDLTTTYVTSAPKTFLLKLCIGLIVGLVAHKIFRLTESHSAKYVTGVTIAACVCGMAFNVVADPIVGYFYKTYLFGVPQDITKVLVKISALTTGVNAVVAVISASVLYLALRPALRRSGLFVEL
;
A
#
# COMPACT_ATOMS: atom_id res chain seq x y z
N MET A 1 36.55 -5.89 13.69
CA MET A 1 36.14 -5.80 12.26
C MET A 1 35.72 -4.35 12.01
N GLU A 2 36.58 -3.55 11.38
CA GLU A 2 36.26 -2.13 11.11
C GLU A 2 35.09 -1.99 10.19
N ARG A 3 34.07 -1.25 10.62
CA ARG A 3 32.92 -0.93 9.79
C ARG A 3 33.29 0.17 8.80
N LYS A 4 33.41 -0.16 7.53
CA LYS A 4 33.73 0.81 6.48
C LYS A 4 32.52 1.74 6.26
N LYS A 5 32.66 3.02 6.61
CA LYS A 5 31.63 4.03 6.34
C LYS A 5 31.50 4.20 4.82
N SER A 6 30.26 4.19 4.32
CA SER A 6 29.98 4.40 2.90
C SER A 6 28.97 5.51 2.73
N TYR A 7 29.35 6.54 2.02
CA TYR A 7 28.50 7.71 1.72
C TYR A 7 27.83 7.63 0.34
N GLY A 8 28.17 6.62 -0.48
CA GLY A 8 27.69 6.53 -1.85
C GLY A 8 26.16 6.47 -1.94
N LEU A 9 25.51 5.66 -1.09
CA LEU A 9 24.05 5.56 -1.07
C LEU A 9 23.38 6.85 -0.58
N LEU A 10 24.01 7.57 0.37
CA LEU A 10 23.54 8.87 0.85
C LEU A 10 23.55 9.92 -0.25
N ILE A 11 24.67 10.03 -0.96
CA ILE A 11 24.83 10.99 -2.05
C ILE A 11 23.85 10.68 -3.19
N ALA A 12 23.77 9.42 -3.62
CA ALA A 12 22.84 9.00 -4.66
C ALA A 12 21.37 9.23 -4.26
N GLY A 13 21.00 8.90 -3.03
CA GLY A 13 19.66 9.14 -2.49
C GLY A 13 19.31 10.63 -2.45
N ALA A 14 20.24 11.49 -2.01
CA ALA A 14 20.03 12.93 -1.94
C ALA A 14 19.86 13.56 -3.34
N ILE A 15 20.66 13.15 -4.31
CA ILE A 15 20.53 13.63 -5.70
C ILE A 15 19.15 13.23 -6.27
N LEU A 16 18.76 11.95 -6.11
CA LEU A 16 17.46 11.47 -6.57
C LEU A 16 16.29 12.16 -5.86
N LEU A 17 16.46 12.51 -4.57
CA LEU A 17 15.44 13.21 -3.80
C LEU A 17 15.23 14.63 -4.35
N ILE A 18 16.31 15.37 -4.62
CA ILE A 18 16.23 16.71 -5.20
C ILE A 18 15.58 16.65 -6.59
N ALA A 19 16.04 15.73 -7.44
CA ALA A 19 15.48 15.55 -8.77
C ALA A 19 13.99 15.17 -8.73
N GLY A 20 13.61 14.27 -7.81
CA GLY A 20 12.22 13.87 -7.57
C GLY A 20 11.34 15.04 -7.13
N ILE A 21 11.81 15.89 -6.19
CA ILE A 21 11.09 17.08 -5.74
C ILE A 21 10.89 18.07 -6.92
N CYS A 22 11.93 18.34 -7.69
CA CYS A 22 11.82 19.21 -8.87
C CYS A 22 10.79 18.67 -9.87
N LEU A 23 10.82 17.36 -10.12
CA LEU A 23 9.87 16.71 -11.02
C LEU A 23 8.43 16.75 -10.43
N ALA A 24 8.26 16.58 -9.13
CA ALA A 24 6.96 16.68 -8.48
C ALA A 24 6.37 18.08 -8.59
N VAL A 25 7.17 19.12 -8.37
CA VAL A 25 6.72 20.53 -8.55
C VAL A 25 6.36 20.78 -10.02
N PHE A 26 7.17 20.31 -10.97
CA PHE A 26 6.89 20.47 -12.38
C PHE A 26 5.58 19.76 -12.80
N THR A 27 5.42 18.49 -12.43
CA THR A 27 4.22 17.72 -12.80
C THR A 27 2.96 18.18 -12.06
N TYR A 28 3.10 18.75 -10.86
CA TYR A 28 1.99 19.40 -10.17
C TYR A 28 1.46 20.58 -10.99
N ASN A 29 2.36 21.47 -11.45
CA ASN A 29 1.98 22.67 -12.17
C ASN A 29 1.51 22.41 -13.61
N THR A 30 2.01 21.35 -14.26
CA THR A 30 1.72 21.09 -15.68
C THR A 30 0.60 20.06 -15.92
N SER A 31 0.37 19.16 -14.98
CA SER A 31 -0.56 18.05 -15.18
C SER A 31 -1.61 17.93 -14.09
N TYR A 32 -1.21 18.10 -12.84
CA TYR A 32 -2.13 17.84 -11.73
C TYR A 32 -3.14 18.98 -11.54
N GLN A 33 -2.76 20.23 -11.77
CA GLN A 33 -3.69 21.36 -11.68
C GLN A 33 -4.84 21.22 -12.68
N ASP A 34 -4.58 20.72 -13.88
CA ASP A 34 -5.60 20.49 -14.89
C ASP A 34 -6.58 19.38 -14.46
N SER A 35 -6.13 18.39 -13.67
CA SER A 35 -6.98 17.33 -13.15
C SER A 35 -8.06 17.84 -12.19
N THR A 36 -7.86 18.99 -11.56
CA THR A 36 -8.86 19.59 -10.66
C THR A 36 -10.07 20.11 -11.42
N ALA A 37 -9.87 20.73 -12.58
CA ALA A 37 -10.95 21.17 -13.47
C ALA A 37 -11.74 19.98 -14.02
N THR A 38 -11.03 18.94 -14.52
CA THR A 38 -11.63 17.69 -14.98
C THR A 38 -12.40 16.99 -13.84
N GLY A 39 -11.89 17.05 -12.62
CA GLY A 39 -12.56 16.52 -11.43
C GLY A 39 -13.87 17.24 -11.09
N THR A 40 -13.93 18.55 -11.30
CA THR A 40 -15.15 19.34 -11.11
C THR A 40 -16.22 18.99 -12.15
N ALA A 41 -15.85 18.92 -13.43
CA ALA A 41 -16.73 18.48 -14.51
C ALA A 41 -17.25 17.06 -14.26
N LEU A 42 -16.39 16.15 -13.82
CA LEU A 42 -16.78 14.78 -13.48
C LEU A 42 -17.80 14.71 -12.33
N LYS A 43 -17.68 15.59 -11.33
CA LYS A 43 -18.62 15.67 -10.21
C LYS A 43 -20.00 16.14 -10.70
N GLU A 44 -20.02 17.11 -11.58
CA GLU A 44 -21.28 17.63 -12.17
C GLU A 44 -22.01 16.55 -12.97
N ILE A 45 -21.31 15.81 -13.84
CA ILE A 45 -21.91 14.71 -14.60
C ILE A 45 -22.42 13.61 -13.68
N LYS A 46 -21.71 13.27 -12.61
CA LYS A 46 -22.20 12.30 -11.62
C LYS A 46 -23.48 12.75 -10.94
N SER A 47 -23.63 14.06 -10.65
CA SER A 47 -24.86 14.58 -10.07
C SER A 47 -26.03 14.56 -11.07
N GLN A 48 -25.77 14.81 -12.36
CA GLN A 48 -26.78 14.70 -13.42
C GLN A 48 -27.24 13.24 -13.62
N ILE A 49 -26.31 12.28 -13.60
CA ILE A 49 -26.64 10.84 -13.68
C ILE A 49 -27.53 10.45 -12.50
N ALA A 50 -27.17 10.85 -11.27
CA ALA A 50 -27.97 10.53 -10.10
C ALA A 50 -29.40 11.12 -10.18
N ALA A 51 -29.53 12.37 -10.64
CA ALA A 51 -30.83 13.02 -10.83
C ALA A 51 -31.68 12.33 -11.89
N LEU A 52 -31.08 11.78 -12.96
CA LEU A 52 -31.76 10.99 -13.96
C LEU A 52 -32.20 9.62 -13.43
N GLU A 53 -31.34 8.93 -12.66
CA GLU A 53 -31.68 7.62 -12.06
C GLU A 53 -32.75 7.75 -10.98
N GLU A 54 -32.87 8.90 -10.31
CA GLU A 54 -33.94 9.24 -9.37
C GLU A 54 -35.23 9.74 -10.06
N GLY A 55 -35.21 9.92 -11.40
CA GLY A 55 -36.37 10.41 -12.17
C GLY A 55 -36.66 11.89 -11.96
N THR A 56 -35.76 12.67 -11.41
CA THR A 56 -35.91 14.11 -11.10
C THR A 56 -35.49 15.01 -12.29
N SER A 57 -34.91 14.45 -13.33
CA SER A 57 -34.51 15.14 -14.56
C SER A 57 -34.77 14.31 -15.80
N THR A 58 -34.68 14.93 -16.99
CA THR A 58 -34.77 14.26 -18.29
C THR A 58 -33.48 14.39 -19.06
N GLY A 59 -32.98 13.32 -19.67
CA GLY A 59 -31.74 13.33 -20.43
C GLY A 59 -31.35 11.93 -20.93
N ASP A 60 -30.27 11.88 -21.69
CA ASP A 60 -29.68 10.63 -22.18
C ASP A 60 -28.70 10.06 -21.16
N LEU A 61 -29.11 9.06 -20.41
CA LEU A 61 -28.34 8.41 -19.38
C LEU A 61 -27.07 7.73 -19.93
N ASP A 62 -27.17 7.12 -21.11
CA ASP A 62 -26.06 6.41 -21.73
C ASP A 62 -25.00 7.37 -22.24
N ALA A 63 -25.40 8.51 -22.83
CA ALA A 63 -24.47 9.57 -23.21
C ALA A 63 -23.73 10.14 -22.00
N LEU A 64 -24.40 10.39 -20.87
CA LEU A 64 -23.79 10.89 -19.66
C LEU A 64 -22.83 9.86 -19.03
N LYS A 65 -23.17 8.58 -19.04
CA LYS A 65 -22.26 7.50 -18.57
C LYS A 65 -21.05 7.36 -19.47
N ALA A 66 -21.18 7.51 -20.77
CA ALA A 66 -20.06 7.54 -21.70
C ALA A 66 -19.14 8.74 -21.44
N GLN A 67 -19.72 9.94 -21.24
CA GLN A 67 -18.95 11.14 -20.91
C GLN A 67 -18.26 11.02 -19.55
N GLN A 68 -18.90 10.44 -18.54
CA GLN A 68 -18.29 10.13 -17.25
C GLN A 68 -17.05 9.24 -17.40
N SER A 69 -17.13 8.21 -18.24
CA SER A 69 -16.03 7.27 -18.47
C SER A 69 -14.83 7.98 -19.13
N LEU A 70 -15.06 8.83 -20.12
CA LEU A 70 -14.03 9.62 -20.79
C LEU A 70 -13.33 10.59 -19.83
N LEU A 71 -14.10 11.37 -19.07
CA LEU A 71 -13.53 12.32 -18.11
C LEU A 71 -12.78 11.63 -16.98
N SER A 72 -13.21 10.46 -16.53
CA SER A 72 -12.50 9.68 -15.51
C SER A 72 -11.16 9.16 -16.03
N ALA A 73 -11.09 8.73 -17.29
CA ALA A 73 -9.85 8.31 -17.93
C ALA A 73 -8.89 9.50 -18.14
N GLU A 74 -9.41 10.65 -18.57
CA GLU A 74 -8.63 11.85 -18.74
C GLU A 74 -8.05 12.36 -17.43
N LYS A 75 -8.86 12.45 -16.37
CA LYS A 75 -8.40 12.80 -15.02
C LYS A 75 -7.28 11.89 -14.55
N LEU A 76 -7.42 10.58 -14.73
CA LEU A 76 -6.38 9.62 -14.36
C LEU A 76 -5.08 9.85 -15.14
N LYS A 77 -5.19 10.17 -16.45
CA LYS A 77 -4.03 10.51 -17.28
C LYS A 77 -3.30 11.76 -16.77
N GLN A 78 -4.04 12.77 -16.32
CA GLN A 78 -3.49 14.01 -15.75
C GLN A 78 -2.87 13.80 -14.36
N GLU A 79 -3.40 12.92 -13.52
CA GLU A 79 -2.90 12.65 -12.18
C GLU A 79 -1.65 11.74 -12.16
N ARG A 80 -1.48 10.86 -13.15
CA ARG A 80 -0.36 9.88 -13.18
C ARG A 80 1.03 10.49 -13.09
N PRO A 81 1.41 11.53 -13.88
CA PRO A 81 2.75 12.08 -13.81
C PRO A 81 3.13 12.60 -12.43
N TYR A 82 2.21 13.30 -11.78
CA TYR A 82 2.42 13.81 -10.42
C TYR A 82 2.54 12.67 -9.39
N SER A 83 1.70 11.66 -9.49
CA SER A 83 1.73 10.51 -8.60
C SER A 83 3.03 9.70 -8.74
N TYR A 84 3.54 9.54 -9.96
CA TYR A 84 4.84 8.87 -10.20
C TYR A 84 6.00 9.69 -9.64
N SER A 85 5.97 11.01 -9.77
CA SER A 85 7.00 11.88 -9.19
C SER A 85 6.98 11.84 -7.66
N LEU A 86 5.82 11.81 -7.02
CA LEU A 86 5.70 11.60 -5.57
C LEU A 86 6.24 10.23 -5.14
N ALA A 87 5.98 9.16 -5.90
CA ALA A 87 6.54 7.85 -5.63
C ALA A 87 8.08 7.86 -5.70
N LEU A 88 8.65 8.59 -6.67
CA LEU A 88 10.09 8.78 -6.79
C LEU A 88 10.66 9.56 -5.60
N VAL A 89 10.02 10.66 -5.18
CA VAL A 89 10.40 11.42 -3.99
C VAL A 89 10.42 10.51 -2.76
N PHE A 90 9.39 9.72 -2.58
CA PHE A 90 9.28 8.84 -1.43
C PHE A 90 10.38 7.75 -1.42
N LEU A 91 10.59 7.08 -2.56
CA LEU A 91 11.63 6.06 -2.68
C LEU A 91 13.04 6.65 -2.45
N SER A 92 13.32 7.82 -3.02
CA SER A 92 14.62 8.49 -2.84
C SER A 92 14.83 8.98 -1.40
N ALA A 93 13.75 9.38 -0.69
CA ALA A 93 13.82 9.69 0.73
C ALA A 93 14.20 8.46 1.57
N LEU A 94 13.61 7.29 1.28
CA LEU A 94 13.99 6.02 1.95
C LEU A 94 15.45 5.64 1.69
N LEU A 95 15.92 5.80 0.44
CA LEU A 95 17.33 5.56 0.09
C LEU A 95 18.27 6.51 0.83
N THR A 96 17.89 7.78 0.94
CA THR A 96 18.66 8.79 1.69
C THR A 96 18.73 8.44 3.18
N LEU A 97 17.59 8.08 3.80
CA LEU A 97 17.56 7.64 5.20
C LEU A 97 18.42 6.40 5.43
N LYS A 98 18.37 5.42 4.53
CA LYS A 98 19.26 4.26 4.57
C LYS A 98 20.73 4.65 4.40
N GLY A 99 21.01 5.62 3.54
CA GLY A 99 22.35 6.19 3.36
C GLY A 99 22.86 6.88 4.62
N ILE A 100 22.03 7.67 5.29
CA ILE A 100 22.33 8.30 6.59
C ILE A 100 22.63 7.23 7.63
N TYR A 101 21.79 6.22 7.76
CA TYR A 101 22.00 5.11 8.68
C TYR A 101 23.35 4.42 8.44
N ASN A 102 23.68 4.11 7.19
CA ASN A 102 24.96 3.48 6.81
C ASN A 102 26.17 4.37 7.09
N ALA A 103 26.02 5.69 6.91
CA ALA A 103 27.08 6.65 7.20
C ALA A 103 27.36 6.77 8.71
N LEU A 104 26.33 6.70 9.55
CA LEU A 104 26.43 6.79 11.00
C LEU A 104 26.94 5.48 11.63
N HIS A 105 26.41 4.33 11.22
CA HIS A 105 26.59 3.03 11.86
C HIS A 105 27.50 2.07 11.07
N GLY A 106 27.97 2.48 9.88
CA GLY A 106 28.70 1.61 8.96
C GLY A 106 27.78 0.64 8.19
N VAL A 107 28.28 0.12 7.09
CA VAL A 107 27.53 -0.81 6.24
C VAL A 107 27.50 -2.19 6.91
N HIS A 108 26.32 -2.61 7.32
CA HIS A 108 26.07 -4.02 7.59
C HIS A 108 25.93 -4.76 6.25
N ARG A 109 26.90 -5.61 5.90
CA ARG A 109 26.65 -6.58 4.84
C ARG A 109 25.56 -7.53 5.35
N ALA A 110 24.33 -7.31 4.90
CA ALA A 110 23.29 -8.31 5.07
C ALA A 110 23.78 -9.61 4.42
N ALA A 111 23.56 -10.73 5.09
CA ALA A 111 23.73 -12.04 4.45
C ALA A 111 22.96 -12.03 3.13
N LYS A 112 23.55 -12.65 2.08
CA LYS A 112 22.85 -12.77 0.79
C LYS A 112 21.49 -13.42 1.07
N PRO A 113 20.38 -12.86 0.53
CA PRO A 113 19.10 -13.49 0.71
C PRO A 113 19.14 -14.90 0.10
N ASP A 114 18.59 -15.85 0.84
CA ASP A 114 18.37 -17.18 0.31
C ASP A 114 17.46 -17.06 -0.94
N VAL A 115 17.82 -17.77 -2.01
CA VAL A 115 17.06 -17.78 -3.28
C VAL A 115 15.60 -18.16 -3.06
N VAL A 116 15.34 -19.12 -2.16
CA VAL A 116 13.99 -19.53 -1.79
C VAL A 116 13.22 -18.37 -1.16
N ARG A 117 13.82 -17.64 -0.23
CA ARG A 117 13.20 -16.47 0.42
C ARG A 117 12.89 -15.37 -0.59
N LEU A 118 13.80 -15.12 -1.53
CA LEU A 118 13.60 -14.12 -2.58
C LEU A 118 12.46 -14.53 -3.53
N ALA A 119 12.44 -15.79 -3.96
CA ALA A 119 11.38 -16.33 -4.81
C ALA A 119 10.01 -16.28 -4.12
N MET A 120 9.94 -16.66 -2.85
CA MET A 120 8.73 -16.55 -2.05
C MET A 120 8.28 -15.10 -1.87
N ALA A 121 9.20 -14.16 -1.67
CA ALA A 121 8.86 -12.73 -1.58
C ALA A 121 8.28 -12.20 -2.89
N GLY A 122 8.83 -12.60 -4.03
CA GLY A 122 8.29 -12.28 -5.35
C GLY A 122 6.88 -12.86 -5.57
N LEU A 123 6.68 -14.13 -5.19
CA LEU A 123 5.37 -14.78 -5.25
C LEU A 123 4.33 -14.06 -4.36
N MET A 124 4.71 -13.73 -3.13
CA MET A 124 3.83 -12.99 -2.22
C MET A 124 3.50 -11.59 -2.73
N ALA A 125 4.47 -10.89 -3.33
CA ALA A 125 4.22 -9.60 -3.97
C ALA A 125 3.21 -9.72 -5.13
N ALA A 126 3.33 -10.74 -5.96
CA ALA A 126 2.38 -11.03 -7.03
C ALA A 126 0.97 -11.34 -6.48
N LEU A 127 0.87 -12.14 -5.40
CA LEU A 127 -0.41 -12.41 -4.74
C LEU A 127 -1.02 -11.16 -4.10
N CYS A 128 -0.21 -10.28 -3.50
CA CYS A 128 -0.67 -8.98 -3.00
C CYS A 128 -1.24 -8.12 -4.13
N TYR A 129 -0.55 -8.07 -5.28
CA TYR A 129 -1.02 -7.38 -6.47
C TYR A 129 -2.34 -7.95 -6.98
N ILE A 130 -2.42 -9.26 -7.19
CA ILE A 130 -3.64 -9.94 -7.66
C ILE A 130 -4.80 -9.70 -6.69
N GLY A 131 -4.58 -9.89 -5.41
CA GLY A 131 -5.59 -9.70 -4.38
C GLY A 131 -6.09 -8.26 -4.25
N PHE A 132 -5.27 -7.30 -4.63
CA PHE A 132 -5.64 -5.89 -4.63
C PHE A 132 -6.26 -5.44 -5.96
N ALA A 133 -5.69 -5.83 -7.09
CA ALA A 133 -6.09 -5.31 -8.38
C ALA A 133 -7.29 -6.05 -9.00
N PHE A 134 -7.41 -7.36 -8.74
CA PHE A 134 -8.41 -8.21 -9.39
C PHE A 134 -9.48 -8.75 -8.45
N ILE A 135 -9.13 -8.97 -7.16
CA ILE A 135 -10.08 -9.48 -6.16
C ILE A 135 -10.54 -8.31 -5.29
N LYS A 136 -11.34 -7.41 -5.88
CA LYS A 136 -11.81 -6.19 -5.22
C LYS A 136 -13.23 -5.83 -5.59
N ILE A 137 -13.86 -5.05 -4.72
CA ILE A 137 -15.14 -4.38 -4.95
C ILE A 137 -14.89 -2.89 -4.70
N ASP A 138 -14.89 -2.11 -5.77
CA ASP A 138 -14.71 -0.66 -5.71
C ASP A 138 -15.96 0.01 -5.14
N LEU A 139 -15.79 0.96 -4.24
CA LEU A 139 -16.89 1.76 -3.73
C LEU A 139 -17.18 2.93 -4.71
N PRO A 140 -18.46 3.27 -4.91
CA PRO A 140 -18.84 4.34 -5.83
C PRO A 140 -18.38 5.73 -5.37
N VAL A 141 -18.08 5.88 -4.08
CA VAL A 141 -17.67 7.14 -3.47
C VAL A 141 -16.28 7.01 -2.87
N GLY A 142 -15.40 7.94 -3.22
CA GLY A 142 -14.03 7.98 -2.73
C GLY A 142 -13.11 7.00 -3.45
N SER A 143 -11.82 7.06 -3.10
CA SER A 143 -10.81 6.10 -3.57
C SER A 143 -10.67 4.98 -2.54
N ALA A 144 -11.69 4.13 -2.40
CA ALA A 144 -11.71 3.03 -1.44
C ALA A 144 -12.31 1.76 -2.08
N ALA A 145 -11.78 0.60 -1.71
CA ALA A 145 -12.25 -0.70 -2.17
C ALA A 145 -12.16 -1.76 -1.08
N PHE A 146 -13.05 -2.72 -1.10
CA PHE A 146 -12.86 -3.98 -0.40
C PHE A 146 -11.96 -4.87 -1.25
N HIS A 147 -10.87 -5.41 -0.69
CA HIS A 147 -9.88 -6.18 -1.45
C HIS A 147 -9.10 -7.17 -0.59
N PHE A 148 -8.57 -8.21 -1.22
CA PHE A 148 -7.80 -9.26 -0.56
C PHE A 148 -6.29 -8.96 -0.44
N GLY A 149 -5.80 -7.84 -0.94
CA GLY A 149 -4.38 -7.49 -0.90
C GLY A 149 -3.77 -7.51 0.51
N ASN A 150 -4.51 -7.03 1.53
CA ASN A 150 -4.06 -7.07 2.92
C ASN A 150 -3.91 -8.48 3.48
N VAL A 151 -4.71 -9.46 3.02
CA VAL A 151 -4.59 -10.87 3.41
C VAL A 151 -3.21 -11.40 3.07
N PHE A 152 -2.78 -11.19 1.82
CA PHE A 152 -1.48 -11.65 1.35
C PHE A 152 -0.31 -10.84 1.91
N CYS A 153 -0.51 -9.53 2.20
CA CYS A 153 0.49 -8.70 2.87
C CYS A 153 0.81 -9.24 4.28
N VAL A 154 -0.21 -9.52 5.08
CA VAL A 154 -0.08 -10.08 6.43
C VAL A 154 0.49 -11.50 6.37
N LEU A 155 -0.02 -12.34 5.46
CA LEU A 155 0.48 -13.70 5.25
C LEU A 155 1.97 -13.70 4.86
N ALA A 156 2.40 -12.81 3.98
CA ALA A 156 3.79 -12.64 3.61
C ALA A 156 4.68 -12.33 4.83
N ALA A 157 4.23 -11.45 5.72
CA ALA A 157 4.95 -11.11 6.93
C ALA A 157 5.03 -12.28 7.93
N LEU A 158 4.00 -13.11 8.03
CA LEU A 158 4.00 -14.33 8.83
C LEU A 158 4.95 -15.41 8.28
N LEU A 159 5.08 -15.52 6.95
CA LEU A 159 5.90 -16.55 6.30
C LEU A 159 7.36 -16.13 6.14
N LEU A 160 7.64 -14.86 5.84
CA LEU A 160 8.94 -14.36 5.43
C LEU A 160 9.59 -13.39 6.45
N GLY A 161 8.85 -13.09 7.51
CA GLY A 161 9.26 -12.08 8.50
C GLY A 161 8.93 -10.66 8.08
N GLY A 162 9.08 -9.72 9.02
CA GLY A 162 8.63 -8.35 8.86
C GLY A 162 9.23 -7.61 7.67
N TYR A 163 10.54 -7.77 7.45
CA TYR A 163 11.24 -7.04 6.39
C TYR A 163 10.85 -7.54 4.99
N TRP A 164 11.05 -8.84 4.71
CA TRP A 164 10.76 -9.42 3.39
C TRP A 164 9.28 -9.49 3.09
N GLY A 165 8.47 -9.85 4.09
CA GLY A 165 7.03 -9.87 3.94
C GLY A 165 6.44 -8.46 3.81
N GLY A 166 6.95 -7.50 4.58
CA GLY A 166 6.56 -6.10 4.45
C GLY A 166 6.91 -5.50 3.09
N LEU A 167 8.11 -5.78 2.57
CA LEU A 167 8.50 -5.37 1.22
C LEU A 167 7.63 -6.03 0.14
N ALA A 168 7.35 -7.33 0.25
CA ALA A 168 6.47 -8.01 -0.70
C ALA A 168 5.08 -7.37 -0.75
N GLY A 169 4.47 -7.12 0.43
CA GLY A 169 3.18 -6.43 0.53
C GLY A 169 3.22 -5.01 -0.02
N ALA A 170 4.25 -4.25 0.37
CA ALA A 170 4.43 -2.86 -0.08
C ALA A 170 4.58 -2.77 -1.60
N ILE A 171 5.48 -3.57 -2.19
CA ILE A 171 5.73 -3.57 -3.63
C ILE A 171 4.49 -4.04 -4.40
N GLY A 172 3.91 -5.19 -4.03
CA GLY A 172 2.78 -5.77 -4.75
C GLY A 172 1.56 -4.84 -4.77
N MET A 173 1.17 -4.28 -3.63
CA MET A 173 0.01 -3.38 -3.57
C MET A 173 0.30 -2.01 -4.19
N THR A 174 1.52 -1.50 -4.11
CA THR A 174 1.90 -0.25 -4.78
C THR A 174 1.84 -0.40 -6.31
N ILE A 175 2.31 -1.52 -6.86
CA ILE A 175 2.13 -1.82 -8.29
C ILE A 175 0.62 -1.86 -8.62
N GLY A 176 -0.20 -2.44 -7.75
CA GLY A 176 -1.65 -2.43 -7.89
C GLY A 176 -2.23 -1.01 -7.95
N ASP A 177 -1.81 -0.12 -7.06
CA ASP A 177 -2.22 1.29 -7.13
C ASP A 177 -1.78 1.95 -8.45
N LEU A 178 -0.52 1.76 -8.86
CA LEU A 178 0.03 2.38 -10.08
C LEU A 178 -0.65 1.89 -11.37
N THR A 179 -1.20 0.68 -11.37
CA THR A 179 -1.85 0.07 -12.54
C THR A 179 -3.38 0.23 -12.55
N THR A 180 -3.96 0.74 -11.46
CA THR A 180 -5.42 0.93 -11.32
C THR A 180 -5.78 2.41 -11.18
N THR A 181 -7.02 2.69 -10.80
CA THR A 181 -7.52 4.05 -10.53
C THR A 181 -7.01 4.66 -9.22
N TYR A 182 -6.21 3.91 -8.44
CA TYR A 182 -5.68 4.34 -7.14
C TYR A 182 -4.27 4.92 -7.22
N VAL A 183 -3.81 5.31 -8.40
CA VAL A 183 -2.43 5.78 -8.67
C VAL A 183 -1.95 6.85 -7.68
N THR A 184 -2.83 7.76 -7.28
CA THR A 184 -2.51 8.81 -6.30
C THR A 184 -2.22 8.29 -4.90
N SER A 185 -2.62 7.06 -4.58
CA SER A 185 -2.40 6.44 -3.26
C SER A 185 -1.08 5.67 -3.16
N ALA A 186 -0.41 5.39 -4.27
CA ALA A 186 0.75 4.50 -4.34
C ALA A 186 1.86 4.80 -3.30
N PRO A 187 2.34 6.05 -3.10
CA PRO A 187 3.36 6.34 -2.09
C PRO A 187 2.88 6.06 -0.65
N LYS A 188 1.65 6.43 -0.34
CA LYS A 188 1.02 6.16 0.95
C LYS A 188 0.89 4.65 1.19
N THR A 189 0.42 3.91 0.19
CA THR A 189 0.25 2.46 0.25
C THR A 189 1.57 1.77 0.52
N PHE A 190 2.66 2.14 -0.17
CA PHE A 190 3.97 1.56 0.07
C PHE A 190 4.38 1.66 1.55
N LEU A 191 4.28 2.87 2.13
CA LEU A 191 4.65 3.09 3.52
C LEU A 191 3.80 2.27 4.48
N LEU A 192 2.49 2.33 4.35
CA LEU A 192 1.57 1.66 5.27
C LEU A 192 1.71 0.14 5.20
N LYS A 193 1.86 -0.44 4.00
CA LYS A 193 2.02 -1.90 3.85
C LYS A 193 3.36 -2.39 4.36
N LEU A 194 4.43 -1.62 4.17
CA LEU A 194 5.72 -1.92 4.79
C LEU A 194 5.60 -1.93 6.32
N CYS A 195 4.97 -0.92 6.91
CA CYS A 195 4.76 -0.84 8.36
C CYS A 195 3.90 -2.00 8.89
N ILE A 196 2.81 -2.38 8.19
CA ILE A 196 2.01 -3.55 8.56
C ILE A 196 2.90 -4.79 8.64
N GLY A 197 3.69 -5.06 7.59
CA GLY A 197 4.57 -6.22 7.56
C GLY A 197 5.61 -6.19 8.68
N LEU A 198 6.21 -5.03 8.94
CA LEU A 198 7.18 -4.88 10.03
C LEU A 198 6.56 -5.16 11.40
N ILE A 199 5.34 -4.67 11.67
CA ILE A 199 4.62 -4.89 12.94
C ILE A 199 4.24 -6.35 13.09
N VAL A 200 3.63 -6.97 12.06
CA VAL A 200 3.28 -8.39 12.07
C VAL A 200 4.52 -9.25 12.34
N GLY A 201 5.61 -8.99 11.61
CA GLY A 201 6.85 -9.74 11.78
C GLY A 201 7.52 -9.49 13.13
N LEU A 202 7.46 -8.27 13.66
CA LEU A 202 7.95 -7.96 15.01
C LEU A 202 7.21 -8.79 16.06
N VAL A 203 5.88 -8.76 16.02
CA VAL A 203 5.04 -9.50 16.97
C VAL A 203 5.24 -11.00 16.80
N ALA A 204 5.10 -11.52 15.59
CA ALA A 204 5.15 -12.96 15.34
C ALA A 204 6.53 -13.56 15.64
N HIS A 205 7.60 -12.93 15.16
CA HIS A 205 8.93 -13.58 15.12
C HIS A 205 9.91 -13.04 16.15
N LYS A 206 9.85 -11.75 16.52
CA LYS A 206 10.78 -11.19 17.51
C LYS A 206 10.27 -11.28 18.95
N ILE A 207 8.96 -11.01 19.14
CA ILE A 207 8.35 -11.06 20.48
C ILE A 207 7.97 -12.49 20.85
N PHE A 208 7.19 -13.15 19.99
CA PHE A 208 6.58 -14.46 20.30
C PHE A 208 7.29 -15.65 19.64
N ARG A 209 8.36 -15.44 18.86
CA ARG A 209 9.22 -16.48 18.25
C ARG A 209 8.41 -17.60 17.58
N LEU A 210 7.43 -17.22 16.76
CA LEU A 210 6.47 -18.12 16.13
C LEU A 210 7.11 -19.25 15.29
N THR A 211 8.33 -19.07 14.81
CA THR A 211 9.09 -20.06 14.03
C THR A 211 9.63 -21.22 14.86
N GLU A 212 9.80 -21.04 16.16
CA GLU A 212 10.25 -22.12 17.06
C GLU A 212 9.17 -23.21 17.22
N SER A 213 9.53 -24.30 17.91
CA SER A 213 8.60 -25.41 18.19
C SER A 213 7.68 -25.05 19.34
N HIS A 214 6.40 -24.92 19.05
CA HIS A 214 5.34 -24.56 20.01
C HIS A 214 4.11 -25.45 19.85
N SER A 215 3.25 -25.44 20.86
CA SER A 215 1.96 -26.12 20.80
C SER A 215 1.04 -25.47 19.74
N ALA A 216 0.13 -26.24 19.17
CA ALA A 216 -0.81 -25.73 18.15
C ALA A 216 -1.65 -24.55 18.68
N LYS A 217 -2.06 -24.57 19.93
CA LYS A 217 -2.81 -23.47 20.58
C LYS A 217 -1.99 -22.18 20.62
N TYR A 218 -0.72 -22.27 20.98
CA TYR A 218 0.20 -21.13 21.01
C TYR A 218 0.38 -20.55 19.60
N VAL A 219 0.68 -21.39 18.62
CA VAL A 219 0.85 -20.98 17.22
C VAL A 219 -0.39 -20.23 16.72
N THR A 220 -1.59 -20.77 16.98
CA THR A 220 -2.84 -20.13 16.57
C THR A 220 -3.02 -18.78 17.27
N GLY A 221 -2.84 -18.71 18.59
CA GLY A 221 -2.99 -17.47 19.34
C GLY A 221 -2.04 -16.38 18.90
N VAL A 222 -0.75 -16.71 18.71
CA VAL A 222 0.28 -15.77 18.26
C VAL A 222 0.01 -15.31 16.83
N THR A 223 -0.40 -16.21 15.94
CA THR A 223 -0.75 -15.86 14.55
C THR A 223 -1.87 -14.82 14.52
N ILE A 224 -2.96 -15.07 15.25
CA ILE A 224 -4.08 -14.13 15.32
C ILE A 224 -3.64 -12.80 15.95
N ALA A 225 -2.89 -12.84 17.05
CA ALA A 225 -2.41 -11.63 17.72
C ALA A 225 -1.51 -10.77 16.80
N ALA A 226 -0.60 -11.37 16.06
CA ALA A 226 0.25 -10.67 15.12
C ALA A 226 -0.55 -10.03 13.98
N CYS A 227 -1.53 -10.77 13.41
CA CYS A 227 -2.44 -10.24 12.39
C CYS A 227 -3.24 -9.05 12.93
N VAL A 228 -3.81 -9.18 14.14
CA VAL A 228 -4.59 -8.10 14.79
C VAL A 228 -3.71 -6.87 15.02
N CYS A 229 -2.50 -7.01 15.53
CA CYS A 229 -1.60 -5.86 15.76
C CYS A 229 -1.28 -5.11 14.46
N GLY A 230 -0.91 -5.83 13.39
CA GLY A 230 -0.61 -5.21 12.09
C GLY A 230 -1.84 -4.54 11.47
N MET A 231 -2.99 -5.16 11.55
CA MET A 231 -4.22 -4.61 10.97
C MET A 231 -4.83 -3.51 11.82
N ALA A 232 -4.74 -3.56 13.16
CA ALA A 232 -5.12 -2.45 14.04
C ALA A 232 -4.29 -1.19 13.74
N PHE A 233 -2.97 -1.34 13.55
CA PHE A 233 -2.15 -0.25 13.07
C PHE A 233 -2.70 0.34 11.75
N ASN A 234 -3.04 -0.50 10.76
CA ASN A 234 -3.55 -0.03 9.48
C ASN A 234 -4.87 0.73 9.62
N VAL A 235 -5.79 0.24 10.45
CA VAL A 235 -7.10 0.87 10.71
C VAL A 235 -6.94 2.28 11.28
N VAL A 236 -5.94 2.50 12.12
CA VAL A 236 -5.64 3.81 12.72
C VAL A 236 -4.79 4.68 11.78
N ALA A 237 -3.73 4.11 11.20
CA ALA A 237 -2.76 4.87 10.42
C ALA A 237 -3.30 5.30 9.05
N ASP A 238 -4.08 4.45 8.36
CA ASP A 238 -4.58 4.75 7.02
C ASP A 238 -5.46 6.02 6.96
N PRO A 239 -6.47 6.21 7.83
CA PRO A 239 -7.24 7.44 7.84
C PRO A 239 -6.43 8.66 8.24
N ILE A 240 -5.52 8.55 9.21
CA ILE A 240 -4.68 9.67 9.66
C ILE A 240 -3.74 10.11 8.54
N VAL A 241 -2.93 9.19 8.02
CA VAL A 241 -2.02 9.48 6.90
C VAL A 241 -2.81 9.91 5.67
N GLY A 242 -3.94 9.28 5.40
CA GLY A 242 -4.83 9.63 4.30
C GLY A 242 -5.38 11.05 4.37
N TYR A 243 -5.71 11.55 5.57
CA TYR A 243 -6.15 12.94 5.77
C TYR A 243 -5.04 13.93 5.38
N PHE A 244 -3.87 13.78 5.99
CA PHE A 244 -2.73 14.66 5.71
C PHE A 244 -2.29 14.58 4.25
N TYR A 245 -2.24 13.38 3.70
CA TYR A 245 -1.85 13.12 2.32
C TYR A 245 -2.78 13.81 1.31
N LYS A 246 -4.10 13.64 1.45
CA LYS A 246 -5.09 14.27 0.56
C LYS A 246 -5.15 15.78 0.72
N THR A 247 -5.10 16.28 1.94
CA THR A 247 -5.22 17.72 2.20
C THR A 247 -3.99 18.50 1.75
N TYR A 248 -2.78 18.01 2.12
CA TYR A 248 -1.56 18.81 1.92
C TYR A 248 -0.81 18.48 0.63
N LEU A 249 -0.86 17.22 0.15
CA LEU A 249 -0.18 16.84 -1.09
C LEU A 249 -1.09 16.97 -2.32
N PHE A 250 -2.39 16.78 -2.17
CA PHE A 250 -3.34 16.86 -3.28
C PHE A 250 -4.28 18.06 -3.19
N GLY A 251 -4.15 18.91 -2.19
CA GLY A 251 -4.94 20.15 -2.07
C GLY A 251 -6.44 19.91 -1.97
N VAL A 252 -6.90 18.73 -1.57
CA VAL A 252 -8.32 18.41 -1.45
C VAL A 252 -8.90 19.21 -0.28
N PRO A 253 -10.02 19.94 -0.47
CA PRO A 253 -10.66 20.71 0.60
C PRO A 253 -10.92 19.83 1.84
N GLN A 254 -10.68 20.43 3.03
CA GLN A 254 -10.72 19.67 4.29
C GLN A 254 -12.06 18.98 4.55
N ASP A 255 -13.18 19.60 4.19
CA ASP A 255 -14.50 19.03 4.43
C ASP A 255 -14.75 17.80 3.56
N ILE A 256 -14.32 17.86 2.30
CA ILE A 256 -14.34 16.70 1.39
C ILE A 256 -13.41 15.61 1.91
N THR A 257 -12.19 15.98 2.35
CA THR A 257 -11.22 15.03 2.90
C THR A 257 -11.77 14.30 4.12
N LYS A 258 -12.46 14.98 5.04
CA LYS A 258 -13.08 14.35 6.22
C LYS A 258 -14.09 13.26 5.82
N VAL A 259 -14.90 13.50 4.79
CA VAL A 259 -15.86 12.50 4.29
C VAL A 259 -15.12 11.31 3.68
N LEU A 260 -14.15 11.55 2.79
CA LEU A 260 -13.37 10.50 2.15
C LEU A 260 -12.60 9.63 3.15
N VAL A 261 -12.07 10.25 4.21
CA VAL A 261 -11.34 9.55 5.27
C VAL A 261 -12.27 8.68 6.11
N LYS A 262 -13.50 9.11 6.41
CA LYS A 262 -14.49 8.27 7.10
C LYS A 262 -14.84 7.01 6.30
N ILE A 263 -15.05 7.18 4.99
CA ILE A 263 -15.30 6.04 4.08
C ILE A 263 -14.10 5.10 4.04
N SER A 264 -12.88 5.66 3.92
CA SER A 264 -11.64 4.87 3.94
C SER A 264 -11.48 4.11 5.25
N ALA A 265 -11.76 4.74 6.39
CA ALA A 265 -11.67 4.12 7.72
C ALA A 265 -12.60 2.91 7.84
N LEU A 266 -13.86 3.05 7.41
CA LEU A 266 -14.83 1.95 7.42
C LEU A 266 -14.36 0.80 6.51
N THR A 267 -13.94 1.12 5.29
CA THR A 267 -13.45 0.13 4.31
C THR A 267 -12.20 -0.58 4.83
N THR A 268 -11.26 0.17 5.42
CA THR A 268 -10.04 -0.38 6.02
C THR A 268 -10.38 -1.29 7.22
N GLY A 269 -11.38 -0.93 8.02
CA GLY A 269 -11.87 -1.76 9.11
C GLY A 269 -12.40 -3.12 8.64
N VAL A 270 -13.24 -3.14 7.61
CA VAL A 270 -13.75 -4.39 7.02
C VAL A 270 -12.62 -5.22 6.42
N ASN A 271 -11.73 -4.58 5.63
CA ASN A 271 -10.55 -5.24 5.06
C ASN A 271 -9.64 -5.82 6.15
N ALA A 272 -9.55 -5.18 7.33
CA ALA A 272 -8.77 -5.66 8.46
C ALA A 272 -9.34 -6.96 9.03
N VAL A 273 -10.65 -7.01 9.26
CA VAL A 273 -11.30 -8.23 9.75
C VAL A 273 -11.10 -9.39 8.78
N VAL A 274 -11.33 -9.16 7.49
CA VAL A 274 -11.11 -10.17 6.44
C VAL A 274 -9.65 -10.64 6.42
N ALA A 275 -8.70 -9.70 6.53
CA ALA A 275 -7.27 -10.02 6.52
C ALA A 275 -6.86 -10.85 7.75
N VAL A 276 -7.33 -10.50 8.94
CA VAL A 276 -7.02 -11.24 10.17
C VAL A 276 -7.52 -12.69 10.06
N ILE A 277 -8.77 -12.90 9.67
CA ILE A 277 -9.36 -14.24 9.56
C ILE A 277 -8.64 -15.03 8.46
N SER A 278 -8.61 -14.51 7.23
CA SER A 278 -8.11 -15.24 6.08
C SER A 278 -6.61 -15.52 6.16
N ALA A 279 -5.78 -14.53 6.57
CA ALA A 279 -4.35 -14.75 6.69
C ALA A 279 -4.01 -15.74 7.81
N SER A 280 -4.76 -15.71 8.93
CA SER A 280 -4.56 -16.68 10.01
C SER A 280 -4.87 -18.10 9.55
N VAL A 281 -6.01 -18.32 8.89
CA VAL A 281 -6.40 -19.63 8.36
C VAL A 281 -5.37 -20.12 7.33
N LEU A 282 -4.98 -19.26 6.39
CA LEU A 282 -4.01 -19.62 5.36
C LEU A 282 -2.63 -19.96 5.97
N TYR A 283 -2.15 -19.17 6.92
CA TYR A 283 -0.88 -19.45 7.58
C TYR A 283 -0.88 -20.78 8.31
N LEU A 284 -1.94 -21.04 9.10
CA LEU A 284 -2.07 -22.28 9.85
C LEU A 284 -2.16 -23.52 8.94
N ALA A 285 -2.81 -23.39 7.77
CA ALA A 285 -2.89 -24.44 6.77
C ALA A 285 -1.56 -24.65 6.02
N LEU A 286 -0.88 -23.58 5.64
CA LEU A 286 0.36 -23.64 4.86
C LEU A 286 1.58 -24.02 5.69
N ARG A 287 1.66 -23.58 6.95
CA ARG A 287 2.81 -23.81 7.82
C ARG A 287 3.28 -25.28 7.89
N PRO A 288 2.42 -26.28 8.14
CA PRO A 288 2.85 -27.68 8.18
C PRO A 288 3.30 -28.20 6.82
N ALA A 289 2.67 -27.76 5.72
CA ALA A 289 3.05 -28.14 4.38
C ALA A 289 4.44 -27.61 4.00
N LEU A 290 4.70 -26.31 4.27
CA LEU A 290 5.98 -25.68 4.02
C LEU A 290 7.12 -26.27 4.88
N ARG A 291 6.83 -26.66 6.13
CA ARG A 291 7.82 -27.36 6.98
C ARG A 291 8.17 -28.74 6.41
N ARG A 292 7.19 -29.51 5.96
CA ARG A 292 7.42 -30.84 5.37
C ARG A 292 8.18 -30.79 4.05
N SER A 293 7.97 -29.75 3.24
CA SER A 293 8.67 -29.57 1.95
C SER A 293 10.06 -28.94 2.07
N GLY A 294 10.49 -28.56 3.27
CA GLY A 294 11.78 -27.86 3.47
C GLY A 294 11.80 -26.42 2.95
N LEU A 295 10.63 -25.86 2.58
CA LEU A 295 10.49 -24.48 2.10
C LEU A 295 10.14 -23.49 3.21
N PHE A 296 10.02 -23.95 4.45
CA PHE A 296 9.72 -23.07 5.58
C PHE A 296 10.93 -22.21 5.92
N VAL A 297 10.76 -20.89 5.86
CA VAL A 297 11.83 -19.93 6.17
C VAL A 297 11.98 -19.83 7.68
N GLU A 298 13.13 -20.20 8.21
CA GLU A 298 13.49 -19.97 9.60
C GLU A 298 13.89 -18.48 9.80
N LEU A 299 13.32 -17.83 10.83
CA LEU A 299 13.39 -16.38 11.06
C LEU A 299 13.94 -16.05 12.44
#